data_dcfba1db3b4c1c19fbf64df5c6f1d11a
#
_entry.id   dcfba1db3b4c1c19fbf64df5c6f1d11a
#
_cell.length_a   1.000
_cell.length_b   1.000
_cell.length_c   1.000
_cell.angle_alpha   90.00
_cell.angle_beta   90.00
_cell.angle_gamma   90.00
#
_symmetry.space_group_name_H-M   'P 1'
#
loop_
_entity.id
_entity.type
_entity.pdbx_description
1 polymer ?
#
loop_
_entity_poly.entity_id
_entity_poly.type
_entity_poly.pdbx_seq_one_letter_code
_entity_poly.pdbx_strand_id
1 'polypeptide(L)'
;MPVHKDILAYNAAQSAGDKRICSALAKAIEAHLPAAGAVKENKIWHRHPVWFLDGNPIVGYSKLKDSVRLLFWSGQSFEEPGLADEGSFKAAEARYTSVDQIIAADLKRWLKKSAKIQWDYKNIVKRRGKLLRLK
;
A
#
# COMPACT_ATOMS: atom_id res chain seq x y z
N MET A 1 5.26 11.31 9.73
CA MET A 1 6.53 10.60 9.86
C MET A 1 7.26 10.60 8.53
N PRO A 2 8.59 10.67 8.55
CA PRO A 2 9.34 10.57 7.30
C PRO A 2 9.33 9.14 6.77
N VAL A 3 9.57 9.02 5.48
CA VAL A 3 9.73 7.72 4.83
C VAL A 3 11.03 7.08 5.31
N HIS A 4 10.99 5.81 5.69
CA HIS A 4 12.14 5.07 6.19
C HIS A 4 13.27 5.06 5.15
N LYS A 5 14.52 5.17 5.63
CA LYS A 5 15.70 5.19 4.76
C LYS A 5 15.80 3.99 3.82
N ASP A 6 15.35 2.80 4.26
CA ASP A 6 15.37 1.59 3.44
C ASP A 6 14.36 1.66 2.30
N ILE A 7 13.25 2.35 2.48
CA ILE A 7 12.28 2.62 1.41
C ILE A 7 12.89 3.59 0.40
N LEU A 8 13.56 4.63 0.86
CA LEU A 8 14.25 5.57 -0.03
C LEU A 8 15.32 4.86 -0.85
N ALA A 9 16.06 3.94 -0.25
CA ALA A 9 17.07 3.12 -0.94
C ALA A 9 16.41 2.19 -1.97
N TYR A 10 15.27 1.57 -1.62
CA TYR A 10 14.51 0.75 -2.54
C TYR A 10 14.11 1.56 -3.78
N ASN A 11 13.56 2.75 -3.58
CA ASN A 11 13.15 3.63 -4.67
C ASN A 11 14.34 4.03 -5.55
N ALA A 12 15.46 4.40 -4.93
CA ALA A 12 16.65 4.84 -5.63
C ALA A 12 17.29 3.74 -6.49
N ALA A 13 17.10 2.48 -6.12
CA ALA A 13 17.64 1.33 -6.85
C ALA A 13 16.86 1.00 -8.13
N GLN A 14 15.72 1.61 -8.37
CA GLN A 14 14.87 1.33 -9.53
C GLN A 14 15.39 2.08 -10.77
N SER A 15 14.94 1.63 -11.96
CA SER A 15 15.18 2.37 -13.21
C SER A 15 14.55 3.78 -13.11
N ALA A 16 14.96 4.69 -14.00
CA ALA A 16 14.51 6.09 -13.94
C ALA A 16 12.97 6.22 -13.93
N GLY A 17 12.28 5.47 -14.79
CA GLY A 17 10.80 5.50 -14.85
C GLY A 17 10.15 4.92 -13.61
N ASP A 18 10.64 3.77 -13.16
CA ASP A 18 10.10 3.11 -11.96
C ASP A 18 10.41 3.88 -10.69
N LYS A 19 11.58 4.54 -10.64
CA LYS A 19 11.94 5.41 -9.53
C LYS A 19 10.93 6.54 -9.37
N ARG A 20 10.50 7.14 -10.45
CA ARG A 20 9.48 8.20 -10.43
C ARG A 20 8.16 7.69 -9.87
N ILE A 21 7.74 6.49 -10.30
CA ILE A 21 6.51 5.86 -9.80
C ILE A 21 6.63 5.60 -8.30
N CYS A 22 7.69 4.91 -7.89
CA CYS A 22 7.91 4.56 -6.48
C CYS A 22 7.98 5.81 -5.59
N SER A 23 8.70 6.83 -6.03
CA SER A 23 8.85 8.07 -5.26
C SER A 23 7.52 8.82 -5.15
N ALA A 24 6.74 8.86 -6.23
CA ALA A 24 5.41 9.49 -6.21
C ALA A 24 4.46 8.74 -5.28
N LEU A 25 4.47 7.41 -5.31
CA LEU A 25 3.64 6.61 -4.42
C LEU A 25 4.03 6.81 -2.95
N ALA A 26 5.32 6.74 -2.63
CA ALA A 26 5.80 6.94 -1.26
C ALA A 26 5.38 8.32 -0.71
N LYS A 27 5.56 9.35 -1.51
CA LYS A 27 5.20 10.73 -1.14
C LYS A 27 3.69 10.86 -0.90
N ALA A 28 2.88 10.30 -1.78
CA ALA A 28 1.42 10.36 -1.66
C ALA A 28 0.92 9.57 -0.44
N ILE A 29 1.47 8.38 -0.22
CA ILE A 29 1.08 7.55 0.93
C ILE A 29 1.41 8.27 2.22
N GLU A 30 2.61 8.80 2.35
CA GLU A 30 3.02 9.51 3.56
C GLU A 30 2.17 10.76 3.81
N ALA A 31 1.81 11.47 2.74
CA ALA A 31 1.00 12.69 2.85
C ALA A 31 -0.47 12.42 3.14
N HIS A 32 -1.04 11.35 2.59
CA HIS A 32 -2.51 11.16 2.55
C HIS A 32 -3.04 9.97 3.32
N LEU A 33 -2.19 9.01 3.74
CA LEU A 33 -2.65 7.94 4.62
C LEU A 33 -2.85 8.54 6.02
N PRO A 34 -4.11 8.67 6.50
CA PRO A 34 -4.33 9.24 7.82
C PRO A 34 -3.95 8.24 8.91
N ALA A 35 -3.35 8.74 9.99
CA ALA A 35 -3.05 7.91 11.14
C ALA A 35 -4.34 7.48 11.87
N ALA A 36 -5.34 8.36 11.91
CA ALA A 36 -6.68 8.08 12.47
C ALA A 36 -6.62 7.54 13.91
N GLY A 37 -5.71 8.09 14.73
CA GLY A 37 -5.54 7.65 16.11
C GLY A 37 -4.63 6.44 16.30
N ALA A 38 -4.13 5.86 15.20
CA ALA A 38 -3.24 4.70 15.22
C ALA A 38 -1.76 5.11 15.17
N VAL A 39 -0.88 4.19 15.55
CA VAL A 39 0.55 4.35 15.32
C VAL A 39 0.85 4.05 13.85
N LYS A 40 1.30 5.07 13.12
CA LYS A 40 1.64 4.96 11.71
C LYS A 40 3.12 4.67 11.54
N GLU A 41 3.45 3.59 10.85
CA GLU A 41 4.82 3.17 10.61
C GLU A 41 5.02 2.81 9.14
N ASN A 42 6.26 2.89 8.66
CA ASN A 42 6.63 2.39 7.33
C ASN A 42 7.99 1.73 7.40
N LYS A 43 8.20 0.69 6.57
CA LYS A 43 9.46 -0.04 6.50
C LYS A 43 9.45 -0.97 5.30
N ILE A 44 10.61 -1.57 5.01
CA ILE A 44 10.67 -2.71 4.07
C ILE A 44 10.15 -3.95 4.81
N TRP A 45 9.18 -4.62 4.21
CA TRP A 45 8.57 -5.83 4.74
C TRP A 45 8.33 -6.81 3.59
N HIS A 46 8.79 -8.04 3.73
CA HIS A 46 8.78 -9.02 2.63
C HIS A 46 9.41 -8.46 1.35
N ARG A 47 10.51 -7.70 1.51
CA ARG A 47 11.29 -7.08 0.44
C ARG A 47 10.64 -5.90 -0.27
N HIS A 48 9.55 -5.35 0.27
CA HIS A 48 8.80 -4.26 -0.36
C HIS A 48 8.49 -3.16 0.64
N PRO A 49 8.36 -1.90 0.16
CA PRO A 49 7.87 -0.81 1.01
C PRO A 49 6.43 -1.05 1.46
N VAL A 50 6.18 -0.96 2.76
CA VAL A 50 4.85 -1.14 3.35
C VAL A 50 4.61 -0.14 4.46
N TRP A 51 3.38 0.38 4.52
CA TRP A 51 2.88 1.25 5.59
C TRP A 51 1.90 0.48 6.46
N PHE A 52 2.00 0.69 7.77
CA PHE A 52 1.22 -0.01 8.79
C PHE A 52 0.47 1.00 9.66
N LEU A 53 -0.71 0.60 10.15
CA LEU A 53 -1.43 1.30 11.21
C LEU A 53 -1.60 0.31 12.37
N ASP A 54 -1.06 0.65 13.55
CA ASP A 54 -1.04 -0.24 14.73
C ASP A 54 -0.50 -1.64 14.41
N GLY A 55 0.52 -1.70 13.55
CA GLY A 55 1.15 -2.96 13.14
C GLY A 55 0.38 -3.75 12.08
N ASN A 56 -0.78 -3.29 11.64
CA ASN A 56 -1.54 -3.95 10.58
C ASN A 56 -1.10 -3.40 9.22
N PRO A 57 -0.73 -4.26 8.24
CA PRO A 57 -0.32 -3.77 6.94
C PRO A 57 -1.51 -3.16 6.19
N ILE A 58 -1.33 -1.97 5.64
CA ILE A 58 -2.39 -1.20 5.01
C ILE A 58 -2.15 -1.08 3.50
N VAL A 59 -0.99 -0.56 3.12
CA VAL A 59 -0.67 -0.27 1.73
C VAL A 59 0.83 -0.39 1.50
N GLY A 60 1.21 -0.80 0.31
CA GLY A 60 2.60 -0.86 -0.08
C GLY A 60 2.72 -0.93 -1.58
N TYR A 61 3.95 -1.00 -2.07
CA TYR A 61 4.18 -1.16 -3.50
C TYR A 61 5.39 -2.06 -3.74
N SER A 62 5.43 -2.65 -4.93
CA SER A 62 6.53 -3.53 -5.31
C SER A 62 6.79 -3.46 -6.81
N LYS A 63 8.06 -3.58 -7.19
CA LYS A 63 8.44 -3.71 -8.59
C LYS A 63 8.14 -5.14 -9.05
N LEU A 64 7.26 -5.27 -10.03
CA LEU A 64 7.03 -6.51 -10.76
C LEU A 64 7.85 -6.48 -12.05
N LYS A 65 7.79 -7.56 -12.83
CA LYS A 65 8.55 -7.65 -14.08
C LYS A 65 8.31 -6.45 -15.02
N ASP A 66 7.05 -6.11 -15.23
CA ASP A 66 6.66 -5.11 -16.23
C ASP A 66 5.96 -3.86 -15.65
N SER A 67 5.86 -3.75 -14.33
CA SER A 67 5.12 -2.65 -13.71
C SER A 67 5.51 -2.45 -12.26
N VAL A 68 5.08 -1.33 -11.68
CA VAL A 68 5.10 -1.13 -10.23
C VAL A 68 3.66 -1.36 -9.73
N ARG A 69 3.51 -2.27 -8.79
CA ARG A 69 2.21 -2.63 -8.22
C ARG A 69 1.99 -1.89 -6.90
N LEU A 70 0.89 -1.13 -6.83
CA LEU A 70 0.38 -0.58 -5.59
C LEU A 70 -0.63 -1.58 -5.03
N LEU A 71 -0.47 -1.98 -3.77
CA LEU A 71 -1.32 -2.97 -3.13
C LEU A 71 -1.95 -2.41 -1.86
N PHE A 72 -3.27 -2.54 -1.76
CA PHE A 72 -4.02 -2.27 -0.54
C PHE A 72 -4.46 -3.62 0.05
N TRP A 73 -4.02 -3.94 1.25
CA TRP A 73 -4.31 -5.24 1.87
C TRP A 73 -5.79 -5.51 2.04
N SER A 74 -6.61 -4.46 2.22
CA SER A 74 -8.06 -4.58 2.37
C SER A 74 -8.82 -3.96 1.20
N GLY A 75 -8.16 -3.77 0.06
CA GLY A 75 -8.69 -3.02 -1.09
C GLY A 75 -9.94 -3.59 -1.73
N GLN A 76 -10.18 -4.89 -1.64
CA GLN A 76 -11.40 -5.49 -2.20
C GLN A 76 -12.68 -4.94 -1.57
N SER A 77 -12.60 -4.47 -0.32
CA SER A 77 -13.73 -3.92 0.41
C SER A 77 -13.96 -2.43 0.15
N PHE A 78 -13.09 -1.79 -0.66
CA PHE A 78 -13.23 -0.35 -0.95
C PHE A 78 -14.31 -0.04 -1.98
N GLU A 79 -14.69 -1.00 -2.79
CA GLU A 79 -15.65 -0.81 -3.89
C GLU A 79 -15.15 0.25 -4.87
N GLU A 80 -13.89 0.11 -5.32
CA GLU A 80 -13.25 1.04 -6.24
C GLU A 80 -12.99 0.36 -7.60
N PRO A 81 -13.53 0.90 -8.69
CA PRO A 81 -13.35 0.30 -10.00
C PRO A 81 -11.91 0.35 -10.53
N GLY A 82 -11.09 1.27 -9.99
CA GLY A 82 -9.68 1.38 -10.36
C GLY A 82 -8.76 0.38 -9.67
N LEU A 83 -9.29 -0.42 -8.75
CA LEU A 83 -8.52 -1.45 -8.04
C LEU A 83 -9.02 -2.83 -8.43
N ALA A 84 -8.08 -3.70 -8.82
CA ALA A 84 -8.38 -5.07 -9.20
C ALA A 84 -8.12 -6.01 -8.02
N ASP A 85 -8.99 -6.99 -7.80
CA ASP A 85 -8.79 -8.00 -6.76
C ASP A 85 -7.48 -8.74 -6.97
N GLU A 86 -6.74 -8.97 -5.89
CA GLU A 86 -5.48 -9.69 -5.93
C GLU A 86 -5.46 -10.77 -4.85
N GLY A 87 -5.25 -12.02 -5.28
CA GLY A 87 -5.18 -13.15 -4.37
C GLY A 87 -6.53 -13.56 -3.79
N SER A 88 -6.47 -14.51 -2.86
CA SER A 88 -7.67 -15.16 -2.29
C SER A 88 -8.21 -14.46 -1.04
N PHE A 89 -7.50 -13.46 -0.51
CA PHE A 89 -7.94 -12.71 0.67
C PHE A 89 -8.67 -11.42 0.25
N LYS A 90 -8.33 -10.29 0.85
CA LYS A 90 -9.05 -9.02 0.66
C LYS A 90 -8.24 -7.96 -0.07
N ALA A 91 -7.07 -8.31 -0.60
CA ALA A 91 -6.19 -7.36 -1.25
C ALA A 91 -6.69 -6.96 -2.64
N ALA A 92 -6.41 -5.72 -3.01
CA ALA A 92 -6.64 -5.21 -4.35
C ALA A 92 -5.48 -4.33 -4.79
N GLU A 93 -5.26 -4.24 -6.09
CA GLU A 93 -4.07 -3.62 -6.65
C GLU A 93 -4.36 -2.66 -7.79
N ALA A 94 -3.41 -1.75 -8.01
CA ALA A 94 -3.28 -0.98 -9.24
C ALA A 94 -1.85 -1.13 -9.74
N ARG A 95 -1.66 -1.23 -11.06
CA ARG A 95 -0.33 -1.37 -11.67
C ARG A 95 -0.01 -0.19 -12.54
N TYR A 96 1.23 0.29 -12.45
CA TYR A 96 1.69 1.47 -13.17
C TYR A 96 2.94 1.16 -13.99
N THR A 97 2.95 1.62 -15.22
CA THR A 97 4.13 1.57 -16.11
C THR A 97 4.71 2.95 -16.37
N SER A 98 3.96 4.00 -15.98
CA SER A 98 4.38 5.40 -16.09
C SER A 98 3.80 6.19 -14.93
N VAL A 99 4.55 7.18 -14.44
CA VAL A 99 4.08 8.06 -13.36
C VAL A 99 2.81 8.83 -13.74
N ASP A 100 2.62 9.09 -15.03
CA ASP A 100 1.44 9.81 -15.53
C ASP A 100 0.14 9.05 -15.35
N GLN A 101 0.21 7.74 -15.11
CA GLN A 101 -0.97 6.91 -14.88
C GLN A 101 -1.52 7.04 -13.45
N ILE A 102 -0.75 7.63 -12.55
CA ILE A 102 -1.19 7.84 -11.17
C ILE A 102 -2.18 9.00 -11.16
N ILE A 103 -3.43 8.71 -10.78
CA ILE A 103 -4.48 9.72 -10.65
C ILE A 103 -4.53 10.16 -9.18
N ALA A 104 -4.05 11.36 -8.90
CA ALA A 104 -3.89 11.86 -7.54
C ALA A 104 -5.19 11.80 -6.72
N ALA A 105 -6.32 12.18 -7.33
CA ALA A 105 -7.61 12.16 -6.65
C ALA A 105 -8.04 10.74 -6.24
N ASP A 106 -7.83 9.75 -7.11
CA ASP A 106 -8.14 8.36 -6.84
C ASP A 106 -7.26 7.82 -5.72
N LEU A 107 -5.95 8.07 -5.81
CA LEU A 107 -4.99 7.60 -4.82
C LEU A 107 -5.30 8.17 -3.43
N LYS A 108 -5.61 9.47 -3.35
CA LYS A 108 -5.97 10.12 -2.09
C LYS A 108 -7.23 9.49 -1.50
N ARG A 109 -8.24 9.22 -2.33
CA ARG A 109 -9.49 8.58 -1.89
C ARG A 109 -9.25 7.16 -1.38
N TRP A 110 -8.45 6.36 -2.11
CA TRP A 110 -8.10 5.00 -1.70
C TRP A 110 -7.36 5.00 -0.37
N LEU A 111 -6.43 5.92 -0.18
CA LEU A 111 -5.66 6.01 1.06
C LEU A 111 -6.55 6.36 2.25
N LYS A 112 -7.51 7.25 2.09
CA LYS A 112 -8.49 7.56 3.13
C LYS A 112 -9.34 6.34 3.48
N LYS A 113 -9.81 5.61 2.46
CA LYS A 113 -10.58 4.37 2.67
C LYS A 113 -9.75 3.32 3.40
N SER A 114 -8.46 3.22 3.08
CA SER A 114 -7.58 2.20 3.66
C SER A 114 -7.41 2.34 5.17
N ALA A 115 -7.52 3.55 5.71
CA ALA A 115 -7.48 3.76 7.15
C ALA A 115 -8.80 3.39 7.83
N LYS A 116 -9.92 3.49 7.11
CA LYS A 116 -11.26 3.23 7.63
C LYS A 116 -11.73 1.80 7.46
N ILE A 117 -11.23 1.11 6.43
CA ILE A 117 -11.67 -0.25 6.07
C ILE A 117 -10.45 -1.15 6.19
N GLN A 118 -10.43 -1.99 7.23
CA GLN A 118 -9.29 -2.84 7.50
C GLN A 118 -9.70 -4.25 7.89
N TRP A 119 -8.97 -5.23 7.33
CA TRP A 119 -9.02 -6.62 7.76
C TRP A 119 -7.77 -6.91 8.60
N ASP A 120 -7.90 -7.80 9.58
CA ASP A 120 -6.85 -8.04 10.57
C ASP A 120 -5.76 -8.98 10.04
N TYR A 121 -4.93 -8.47 9.16
CA TYR A 121 -3.78 -9.19 8.65
C TYR A 121 -2.69 -9.38 9.70
N LYS A 122 -2.60 -8.48 10.65
CA LYS A 122 -1.61 -8.54 11.73
C LYS A 122 -1.66 -9.87 12.48
N ASN A 123 -2.85 -10.38 12.72
CA ASN A 123 -3.07 -11.60 13.51
C ASN A 123 -3.44 -12.82 12.67
N ILE A 124 -3.30 -12.77 11.35
CA ILE A 124 -3.73 -13.85 10.47
C ILE A 124 -3.01 -15.18 10.76
N VAL A 125 -1.72 -15.12 11.10
CA VAL A 125 -0.94 -16.34 11.44
C VAL A 125 -1.45 -16.96 12.74
N LYS A 126 -1.72 -16.14 13.75
CA LYS A 126 -2.28 -16.60 15.03
C LYS A 126 -3.64 -17.28 14.84
N ARG A 127 -4.41 -16.83 13.87
CA ARG A 127 -5.72 -17.38 13.53
C ARG A 127 -5.66 -18.47 12.47
N ARG A 128 -4.46 -19.01 12.21
CA ARG A 128 -4.24 -20.10 11.24
C ARG A 128 -4.81 -19.78 9.85
N GLY A 129 -4.59 -18.55 9.38
CA GLY A 129 -5.05 -18.10 8.07
C GLY A 129 -6.47 -17.55 8.04
N LYS A 130 -7.16 -17.51 9.17
CA LYS A 130 -8.50 -16.91 9.25
C LYS A 130 -8.42 -15.40 9.33
N LEU A 131 -9.00 -14.73 8.34
CA LEU A 131 -8.98 -13.27 8.26
C LEU A 131 -10.28 -12.70 8.81
N LEU A 132 -10.19 -11.83 9.82
CA LEU A 132 -11.34 -11.15 10.43
C LEU A 132 -11.30 -9.67 10.09
N ARG A 133 -12.48 -9.07 9.96
CA ARG A 133 -12.59 -7.63 9.68
C ARG A 133 -12.44 -6.83 10.98
N LEU A 134 -11.58 -5.78 10.92
CA LEU A 134 -11.37 -4.84 12.04
C LEU A 134 -12.33 -3.65 11.97
N LYS A 135 -12.50 -3.10 10.75
CA LYS A 135 -13.30 -1.90 10.56
C LYS A 135 -14.05 -1.93 9.25
#